data_616cb4e709337c5041b488bed8e38ee5
#
_entry.id   616cb4e709337c5041b488bed8e38ee5
#
_cell.length_a   1.000
_cell.length_b   1.000
_cell.length_c   1.000
_cell.angle_alpha   90.00
_cell.angle_beta   90.00
_cell.angle_gamma   90.00
#
_symmetry.space_group_name_H-M   'P 1'
#
loop_
_entity.id
_entity.type
_entity.pdbx_description
1 polymer ?
#
loop_
_entity_poly.entity_id
_entity_poly.type
_entity_poly.pdbx_seq_one_letter_code
_entity_poly.pdbx_strand_id
1 'polypeptide(L)'
;MTTHELLLVAKAAAPALAWLGSEEKNAAILRMADAIVRETDVILAANEADVQAAKDTISDVMLDRLRLTQARIAAMADGMRQVAALPDPVGEVLAEVRRPNGLVIRKTAVPLGVVAIIYESRPNVTSDAAVLAMKSGNVCVLRGGKEAYRSAAAIVAAMHEGLREAGLPETFVNLVSDPTRRSAQELMTASGLVDLLIPRGGAGLIRACVESATVPCIETGTGICHMYVDKDADLEKALNIIENAKTSRPSVCNAEEVALVHRDVAGAFLPRLKARLVDARAAAGKIPVELRLDAAAQAIIPGTPAGERDFDTEFLDYILAVKVVSDADEAIRHIAAHSTHHSDAIVTENAQTAERFTRLVDSAAVYVNASTRFTDGGEFGLGCEMGISTQKLHARGPMGLRELTTYKYIVTGDGQTR
;
A
#
# COMPACT_ATOMS: atom_id res chain seq x y z
N MET A 1 18.73 -1.40 -23.82
CA MET A 1 17.83 -2.58 -23.71
C MET A 1 16.40 -2.06 -23.83
N THR A 2 15.59 -2.61 -24.72
CA THR A 2 14.16 -2.31 -24.81
C THR A 2 13.40 -2.95 -23.64
N THR A 3 12.16 -2.50 -23.37
CA THR A 3 11.31 -3.13 -22.33
C THR A 3 11.12 -4.62 -22.60
N HIS A 4 10.89 -5.00 -23.84
CA HIS A 4 10.70 -6.41 -24.23
C HIS A 4 11.95 -7.26 -23.96
N GLU A 5 13.15 -6.79 -24.35
CA GLU A 5 14.42 -7.50 -24.08
C GLU A 5 14.66 -7.65 -22.58
N LEU A 6 14.37 -6.62 -21.78
CA LEU A 6 14.46 -6.67 -20.33
C LEU A 6 13.52 -7.73 -19.74
N LEU A 7 12.30 -7.81 -20.24
CA LEU A 7 11.33 -8.82 -19.79
C LEU A 7 11.74 -10.24 -20.13
N LEU A 8 12.37 -10.48 -21.30
CA LEU A 8 12.93 -11.77 -21.64
C LEU A 8 14.04 -12.18 -20.67
N VAL A 9 14.94 -11.26 -20.32
CA VAL A 9 16.00 -11.49 -19.33
C VAL A 9 15.41 -11.76 -17.94
N ALA A 10 14.43 -10.97 -17.51
CA ALA A 10 13.75 -11.16 -16.23
C ALA A 10 13.05 -12.53 -16.15
N LYS A 11 12.34 -12.93 -17.23
CA LYS A 11 11.67 -14.24 -17.28
C LYS A 11 12.65 -15.39 -17.24
N ALA A 12 13.78 -15.27 -17.92
CA ALA A 12 14.84 -16.29 -17.90
C ALA A 12 15.52 -16.43 -16.51
N ALA A 13 15.55 -15.35 -15.72
CA ALA A 13 16.14 -15.36 -14.37
C ALA A 13 15.21 -15.95 -13.29
N ALA A 14 13.89 -15.98 -13.52
CA ALA A 14 12.91 -16.38 -12.52
C ALA A 14 13.11 -17.80 -11.95
N PRO A 15 13.45 -18.84 -12.73
CA PRO A 15 13.69 -20.18 -12.18
C PRO A 15 14.89 -20.23 -11.22
N ALA A 16 15.96 -19.46 -11.48
CA ALA A 16 17.12 -19.40 -10.62
C ALA A 16 16.79 -18.78 -9.27
N LEU A 17 16.05 -17.67 -9.25
CA LEU A 17 15.61 -17.02 -8.00
C LEU A 17 14.63 -17.89 -7.20
N ALA A 18 13.70 -18.57 -7.88
CA ALA A 18 12.74 -19.47 -7.24
C ALA A 18 13.41 -20.69 -6.56
N TRP A 19 14.63 -21.02 -6.95
CA TRP A 19 15.42 -22.13 -6.39
C TRP A 19 16.27 -21.72 -5.18
N LEU A 20 16.52 -20.42 -4.96
CA LEU A 20 17.33 -19.95 -3.84
C LEU A 20 16.70 -20.27 -2.49
N GLY A 21 17.55 -20.71 -1.56
CA GLY A 21 17.17 -20.89 -0.16
C GLY A 21 16.93 -19.56 0.57
N SER A 22 16.27 -19.66 1.71
CA SER A 22 15.94 -18.49 2.54
C SER A 22 17.22 -17.76 3.00
N GLU A 23 18.28 -18.48 3.37
CA GLU A 23 19.56 -17.89 3.82
C GLU A 23 20.25 -17.08 2.72
N GLU A 24 20.26 -17.61 1.48
CA GLU A 24 20.86 -16.91 0.34
C GLU A 24 20.10 -15.63 0.00
N LYS A 25 18.75 -15.69 -0.02
CA LYS A 25 17.90 -14.52 -0.21
C LYS A 25 18.10 -13.48 0.88
N ASN A 26 18.15 -13.90 2.15
CA ASN A 26 18.37 -13.02 3.29
C ASN A 26 19.73 -12.32 3.21
N ALA A 27 20.78 -13.07 2.95
CA ALA A 27 22.14 -12.53 2.81
C ALA A 27 22.21 -11.47 1.70
N ALA A 28 21.58 -11.74 0.55
CA ALA A 28 21.52 -10.79 -0.55
C ALA A 28 20.75 -9.51 -0.19
N ILE A 29 19.58 -9.63 0.44
CA ILE A 29 18.78 -8.47 0.88
C ILE A 29 19.55 -7.61 1.89
N LEU A 30 20.27 -8.23 2.83
CA LEU A 30 21.10 -7.51 3.79
C LEU A 30 22.25 -6.76 3.09
N ARG A 31 22.93 -7.38 2.08
CA ARG A 31 23.93 -6.69 1.27
C ARG A 31 23.35 -5.53 0.47
N MET A 32 22.18 -5.71 -0.11
CA MET A 32 21.46 -4.62 -0.80
C MET A 32 21.12 -3.45 0.17
N ALA A 33 20.67 -3.74 1.39
CA ALA A 33 20.39 -2.73 2.40
C ALA A 33 21.67 -1.96 2.81
N ASP A 34 22.78 -2.67 3.00
CA ASP A 34 24.07 -2.06 3.34
C ASP A 34 24.60 -1.20 2.19
N ALA A 35 24.41 -1.63 0.94
CA ALA A 35 24.78 -0.86 -0.26
C ALA A 35 23.96 0.44 -0.38
N ILE A 36 22.65 0.41 -0.11
CA ILE A 36 21.81 1.62 -0.10
C ILE A 36 22.31 2.63 0.95
N VAL A 37 22.69 2.18 2.13
CA VAL A 37 23.26 3.06 3.16
C VAL A 37 24.62 3.61 2.73
N ARG A 38 25.48 2.81 2.15
CA ARG A 38 26.80 3.22 1.63
C ARG A 38 26.69 4.26 0.51
N GLU A 39 25.71 4.10 -0.38
CA GLU A 39 25.49 4.95 -1.54
C GLU A 39 24.53 6.14 -1.24
N THR A 40 24.28 6.46 0.03
CA THR A 40 23.35 7.52 0.46
C THR A 40 23.59 8.84 -0.26
N ASP A 41 24.84 9.29 -0.38
CA ASP A 41 25.16 10.59 -1.00
C ASP A 41 24.87 10.60 -2.50
N VAL A 42 25.11 9.49 -3.20
CA VAL A 42 24.80 9.33 -4.63
C VAL A 42 23.28 9.33 -4.84
N ILE A 43 22.54 8.63 -3.99
CA ILE A 43 21.07 8.57 -4.03
C ILE A 43 20.48 9.96 -3.75
N LEU A 44 21.00 10.69 -2.75
CA LEU A 44 20.54 12.05 -2.43
C LEU A 44 20.82 13.03 -3.57
N ALA A 45 21.98 12.97 -4.21
CA ALA A 45 22.31 13.81 -5.35
C ALA A 45 21.37 13.55 -6.55
N ALA A 46 21.08 12.29 -6.85
CA ALA A 46 20.12 11.91 -7.88
C ALA A 46 18.70 12.38 -7.55
N ASN A 47 18.29 12.26 -6.27
CA ASN A 47 16.99 12.70 -5.81
C ASN A 47 16.83 14.23 -5.84
N GLU A 48 17.83 14.98 -5.45
CA GLU A 48 17.80 16.45 -5.55
C GLU A 48 17.63 16.90 -7.01
N ALA A 49 18.30 16.23 -7.97
CA ALA A 49 18.12 16.52 -9.39
C ALA A 49 16.68 16.23 -9.88
N ASP A 50 16.05 15.18 -9.37
CA ASP A 50 14.64 14.86 -9.66
C ASP A 50 13.69 15.90 -9.03
N VAL A 51 13.90 16.27 -7.77
CA VAL A 51 13.11 17.28 -7.06
C VAL A 51 13.19 18.64 -7.76
N GLN A 52 14.38 19.08 -8.15
CA GLN A 52 14.56 20.35 -8.87
C GLN A 52 13.87 20.33 -10.24
N ALA A 53 13.91 19.21 -10.96
CA ALA A 53 13.24 19.08 -12.25
C ALA A 53 11.71 19.04 -12.14
N ALA A 54 11.18 18.59 -10.99
CA ALA A 54 9.75 18.38 -10.77
C ALA A 54 9.03 19.55 -10.09
N LYS A 55 9.76 20.46 -9.39
CA LYS A 55 9.19 21.49 -8.49
C LYS A 55 8.11 22.38 -9.10
N ASP A 56 8.16 22.64 -10.40
CA ASP A 56 7.21 23.51 -11.09
C ASP A 56 6.13 22.69 -11.85
N THR A 57 6.15 21.36 -11.75
CA THR A 57 5.27 20.46 -12.52
C THR A 57 4.39 19.57 -11.68
N ILE A 58 4.70 19.41 -10.39
CA ILE A 58 3.90 18.61 -9.44
C ILE A 58 3.59 19.45 -8.19
N SER A 59 2.55 19.05 -7.44
CA SER A 59 2.15 19.75 -6.21
C SER A 59 3.18 19.58 -5.08
N ASP A 60 3.16 20.48 -4.08
CA ASP A 60 4.03 20.42 -2.89
C ASP A 60 3.90 19.08 -2.15
N VAL A 61 2.69 18.52 -2.09
CA VAL A 61 2.42 17.21 -1.52
C VAL A 61 3.15 16.10 -2.29
N MET A 62 3.15 16.16 -3.61
CA MET A 62 3.87 15.21 -4.46
C MET A 62 5.38 15.42 -4.39
N LEU A 63 5.85 16.68 -4.22
CA LEU A 63 7.26 16.98 -3.97
C LEU A 63 7.75 16.38 -2.65
N ASP A 64 6.95 16.46 -1.56
CA ASP A 64 7.30 15.81 -0.31
C ASP A 64 7.40 14.28 -0.45
N ARG A 65 6.49 13.67 -1.22
CA ARG A 65 6.56 12.23 -1.54
C ARG A 65 7.81 11.84 -2.32
N LEU A 66 8.24 12.70 -3.26
CA LEU A 66 9.42 12.49 -4.10
C LEU A 66 10.71 12.66 -3.31
N ARG A 67 10.75 13.61 -2.36
CA ARG A 67 11.96 13.99 -1.63
C ARG A 67 12.46 12.88 -0.73
N LEU A 68 13.73 12.52 -0.88
CA LEU A 68 14.47 11.67 0.05
C LEU A 68 15.30 12.54 1.02
N THR A 69 15.55 11.99 2.18
CA THR A 69 16.48 12.51 3.19
C THR A 69 17.34 11.35 3.68
N GLN A 70 18.45 11.65 4.33
CA GLN A 70 19.28 10.61 4.96
C GLN A 70 18.45 9.69 5.87
N ALA A 71 17.54 10.27 6.67
CA ALA A 71 16.65 9.49 7.54
C ALA A 71 15.68 8.59 6.75
N ARG A 72 15.13 9.09 5.61
CA ARG A 72 14.25 8.29 4.75
C ARG A 72 15.02 7.13 4.09
N ILE A 73 16.28 7.36 3.66
CA ILE A 73 17.14 6.30 3.09
C ILE A 73 17.50 5.26 4.15
N ALA A 74 17.85 5.69 5.37
CA ALA A 74 18.10 4.77 6.48
C ALA A 74 16.84 3.92 6.80
N ALA A 75 15.65 4.53 6.81
CA ALA A 75 14.39 3.82 7.00
C ALA A 75 14.10 2.80 5.88
N MET A 76 14.44 3.11 4.62
CA MET A 76 14.36 2.15 3.51
C MET A 76 15.24 0.92 3.79
N ALA A 77 16.51 1.12 4.17
CA ALA A 77 17.43 0.03 4.49
C ALA A 77 16.95 -0.79 5.71
N ASP A 78 16.37 -0.14 6.72
CA ASP A 78 15.81 -0.85 7.88
C ASP A 78 14.58 -1.68 7.51
N GLY A 79 13.71 -1.18 6.64
CA GLY A 79 12.59 -1.96 6.08
C GLY A 79 13.09 -3.21 5.32
N MET A 80 14.15 -3.07 4.51
CA MET A 80 14.77 -4.21 3.83
C MET A 80 15.31 -5.26 4.82
N ARG A 81 15.96 -4.82 5.91
CA ARG A 81 16.45 -5.72 6.98
C ARG A 81 15.30 -6.42 7.69
N GLN A 82 14.20 -5.73 7.95
CA GLN A 82 13.00 -6.33 8.53
C GLN A 82 12.42 -7.41 7.59
N VAL A 83 12.32 -7.16 6.28
CA VAL A 83 11.87 -8.15 5.30
C VAL A 83 12.80 -9.38 5.27
N ALA A 84 14.12 -9.18 5.35
CA ALA A 84 15.08 -10.29 5.43
C ALA A 84 14.84 -11.18 6.65
N ALA A 85 14.43 -10.60 7.78
CA ALA A 85 14.16 -11.33 9.03
C ALA A 85 12.80 -12.07 9.02
N LEU A 86 11.87 -11.73 8.12
CA LEU A 86 10.58 -12.40 8.03
C LEU A 86 10.72 -13.86 7.57
N PRO A 87 9.80 -14.75 7.99
CA PRO A 87 9.72 -16.09 7.45
C PRO A 87 9.59 -16.10 5.93
N ASP A 88 10.30 -16.99 5.27
CA ASP A 88 10.21 -17.18 3.82
C ASP A 88 8.91 -17.92 3.49
N PRO A 89 8.01 -17.37 2.67
CA PRO A 89 6.77 -18.05 2.32
C PRO A 89 6.97 -19.18 1.30
N VAL A 90 8.09 -19.20 0.56
CA VAL A 90 8.33 -20.17 -0.51
C VAL A 90 8.59 -21.55 0.08
N GLY A 91 7.83 -22.54 -0.36
CA GLY A 91 7.92 -23.91 0.15
C GLY A 91 7.06 -24.18 1.38
N GLU A 92 6.37 -23.19 1.95
CA GLU A 92 5.42 -23.39 3.04
C GLU A 92 4.30 -24.38 2.63
N VAL A 93 4.07 -25.40 3.45
CA VAL A 93 2.96 -26.35 3.24
C VAL A 93 1.68 -25.74 3.82
N LEU A 94 0.82 -25.25 2.96
CA LEU A 94 -0.44 -24.58 3.34
C LEU A 94 -1.52 -25.58 3.79
N ALA A 95 -1.48 -26.81 3.24
CA ALA A 95 -2.38 -27.90 3.62
C ALA A 95 -1.77 -29.25 3.20
N GLU A 96 -2.03 -30.31 3.98
CA GLU A 96 -1.71 -31.70 3.64
C GLU A 96 -2.96 -32.57 3.76
N VAL A 97 -3.21 -33.40 2.75
CA VAL A 97 -4.31 -34.36 2.76
C VAL A 97 -3.75 -35.75 2.42
N ARG A 98 -4.01 -36.71 3.29
CA ARG A 98 -3.72 -38.15 3.06
C ARG A 98 -4.97 -38.84 2.56
N ARG A 99 -4.89 -39.49 1.41
CA ARG A 99 -6.01 -40.17 0.80
C ARG A 99 -6.07 -41.65 1.23
N PRO A 100 -7.26 -42.31 1.22
CA PRO A 100 -7.38 -43.72 1.58
C PRO A 100 -6.53 -44.68 0.71
N ASN A 101 -6.23 -44.26 -0.54
CA ASN A 101 -5.38 -45.03 -1.46
C ASN A 101 -3.89 -44.82 -1.24
N GLY A 102 -3.47 -44.09 -0.20
CA GLY A 102 -2.07 -43.83 0.17
C GLY A 102 -1.45 -42.59 -0.46
N LEU A 103 -2.15 -41.88 -1.36
CA LEU A 103 -1.64 -40.61 -1.90
C LEU A 103 -1.52 -39.54 -0.81
N VAL A 104 -0.40 -38.82 -0.79
CA VAL A 104 -0.19 -37.64 0.04
C VAL A 104 -0.20 -36.41 -0.87
N ILE A 105 -1.15 -35.50 -0.64
CA ILE A 105 -1.35 -34.27 -1.42
C ILE A 105 -0.96 -33.09 -0.55
N ARG A 106 0.08 -32.33 -0.96
CA ARG A 106 0.51 -31.09 -0.29
C ARG A 106 0.18 -29.89 -1.16
N LYS A 107 -0.55 -28.92 -0.60
CA LYS A 107 -0.70 -27.59 -1.18
C LYS A 107 0.48 -26.75 -0.69
N THR A 108 1.39 -26.39 -1.58
CA THR A 108 2.67 -25.74 -1.23
C THR A 108 2.78 -24.38 -1.89
N ALA A 109 3.16 -23.35 -1.12
CA ALA A 109 3.38 -22.00 -1.62
C ALA A 109 4.59 -21.95 -2.57
N VAL A 110 4.44 -21.22 -3.68
CA VAL A 110 5.47 -21.02 -4.70
C VAL A 110 5.47 -19.58 -5.20
N PRO A 111 6.59 -19.06 -5.75
CA PRO A 111 6.61 -17.74 -6.38
C PRO A 111 5.62 -17.63 -7.53
N LEU A 112 5.18 -16.41 -7.82
CA LEU A 112 4.40 -16.09 -9.03
C LEU A 112 5.27 -16.15 -10.29
N GLY A 113 6.50 -15.60 -10.21
CA GLY A 113 7.46 -15.57 -11.32
C GLY A 113 8.06 -14.18 -11.52
N VAL A 114 7.56 -13.42 -12.50
CA VAL A 114 7.96 -12.03 -12.77
C VAL A 114 6.87 -11.08 -12.29
N VAL A 115 7.21 -10.22 -11.33
CA VAL A 115 6.31 -9.21 -10.77
C VAL A 115 6.73 -7.83 -11.29
N ALA A 116 5.86 -7.17 -12.05
CA ALA A 116 6.08 -5.83 -12.58
C ALA A 116 5.35 -4.79 -11.71
N ILE A 117 6.04 -3.72 -11.35
CA ILE A 117 5.49 -2.63 -10.55
C ILE A 117 5.59 -1.33 -11.34
N ILE A 118 4.45 -0.68 -11.59
CA ILE A 118 4.38 0.66 -12.20
C ILE A 118 4.04 1.65 -11.09
N TYR A 119 4.94 2.62 -10.80
CA TYR A 119 4.76 3.54 -9.67
C TYR A 119 5.12 4.98 -10.00
N GLU A 120 4.53 5.92 -9.25
CA GLU A 120 4.68 7.37 -9.41
C GLU A 120 5.29 8.00 -8.15
N SER A 121 6.18 9.00 -8.34
CA SER A 121 6.68 9.95 -7.31
C SER A 121 7.02 9.36 -5.93
N ARG A 122 7.47 8.12 -5.86
CA ARG A 122 7.76 7.40 -4.60
C ARG A 122 9.05 6.59 -4.70
N PRO A 123 10.23 7.22 -4.55
CA PRO A 123 11.52 6.51 -4.70
C PRO A 123 11.68 5.31 -3.76
N ASN A 124 11.10 5.34 -2.54
CA ASN A 124 11.14 4.23 -1.60
C ASN A 124 10.46 2.95 -2.12
N VAL A 125 9.45 3.07 -2.99
CA VAL A 125 8.80 1.89 -3.59
C VAL A 125 9.81 1.04 -4.37
N THR A 126 10.87 1.65 -4.88
CA THR A 126 11.95 0.95 -5.60
C THR A 126 12.58 -0.15 -4.75
N SER A 127 12.98 0.16 -3.51
CA SER A 127 13.58 -0.80 -2.56
C SER A 127 12.54 -1.75 -2.00
N ASP A 128 11.39 -1.23 -1.58
CA ASP A 128 10.34 -2.03 -0.92
C ASP A 128 9.83 -3.14 -1.85
N ALA A 129 9.53 -2.77 -3.11
CA ALA A 129 9.05 -3.72 -4.11
C ALA A 129 10.14 -4.76 -4.48
N ALA A 130 11.39 -4.33 -4.64
CA ALA A 130 12.48 -5.22 -5.00
C ALA A 130 12.71 -6.29 -3.93
N VAL A 131 12.76 -5.92 -2.64
CA VAL A 131 13.05 -6.89 -1.58
C VAL A 131 11.87 -7.80 -1.28
N LEU A 132 10.63 -7.31 -1.35
CA LEU A 132 9.44 -8.14 -1.18
C LEU A 132 9.33 -9.16 -2.32
N ALA A 133 9.52 -8.74 -3.57
CA ALA A 133 9.53 -9.65 -4.71
C ALA A 133 10.66 -10.68 -4.57
N MET A 134 11.88 -10.26 -4.30
CA MET A 134 13.02 -11.14 -4.18
C MET A 134 12.88 -12.14 -3.03
N LYS A 135 12.46 -11.72 -1.83
CA LYS A 135 12.25 -12.59 -0.68
C LYS A 135 11.17 -13.64 -0.95
N SER A 136 10.10 -13.28 -1.67
CA SER A 136 9.06 -14.21 -2.11
C SER A 136 9.40 -15.00 -3.38
N GLY A 137 10.66 -14.93 -3.84
CA GLY A 137 11.18 -15.73 -4.95
C GLY A 137 10.82 -15.22 -6.34
N ASN A 138 10.35 -13.97 -6.47
CA ASN A 138 9.94 -13.36 -7.72
C ASN A 138 10.99 -12.39 -8.25
N VAL A 139 11.23 -12.41 -9.55
CA VAL A 139 12.00 -11.37 -10.23
C VAL A 139 11.19 -10.10 -10.30
N CYS A 140 11.80 -8.99 -9.88
CA CYS A 140 11.19 -7.68 -9.84
C CYS A 140 11.49 -6.88 -11.11
N VAL A 141 10.45 -6.31 -11.73
CA VAL A 141 10.55 -5.35 -12.83
C VAL A 141 9.91 -4.04 -12.42
N LEU A 142 10.74 -3.02 -12.25
CA LEU A 142 10.39 -1.71 -11.77
C LEU A 142 10.20 -0.73 -12.93
N ARG A 143 9.11 0.01 -12.93
CA ARG A 143 8.86 1.12 -13.86
C ARG A 143 8.40 2.34 -13.07
N GLY A 144 9.37 3.19 -12.69
CA GLY A 144 9.12 4.45 -12.00
C GLY A 144 8.57 5.54 -12.92
N GLY A 145 7.92 6.55 -12.34
CA GLY A 145 7.55 7.78 -13.03
C GLY A 145 8.79 8.56 -13.50
N LYS A 146 8.62 9.36 -14.56
CA LYS A 146 9.72 10.16 -15.12
C LYS A 146 10.33 11.14 -14.11
N GLU A 147 9.50 11.62 -13.18
CA GLU A 147 9.86 12.58 -12.13
C GLU A 147 10.74 11.98 -11.02
N ALA A 148 10.82 10.64 -10.91
CA ALA A 148 11.60 9.93 -9.90
C ALA A 148 12.66 8.99 -10.52
N TYR A 149 12.89 9.10 -11.82
CA TYR A 149 13.70 8.12 -12.55
C TYR A 149 15.16 8.08 -12.12
N ARG A 150 15.81 9.25 -11.89
CA ARG A 150 17.20 9.30 -11.46
C ARG A 150 17.37 8.68 -10.07
N SER A 151 16.45 9.00 -9.16
CA SER A 151 16.40 8.42 -7.82
C SER A 151 16.25 6.90 -7.88
N ALA A 152 15.30 6.40 -8.66
CA ALA A 152 15.09 4.96 -8.85
C ALA A 152 16.31 4.28 -9.45
N ALA A 153 16.96 4.89 -10.44
CA ALA A 153 18.17 4.34 -11.06
C ALA A 153 19.35 4.26 -10.07
N ALA A 154 19.56 5.27 -9.23
CA ALA A 154 20.60 5.26 -8.20
C ALA A 154 20.32 4.18 -7.14
N ILE A 155 19.07 4.02 -6.69
CA ILE A 155 18.67 2.98 -5.74
C ILE A 155 18.89 1.59 -6.34
N VAL A 156 18.48 1.35 -7.59
CA VAL A 156 18.67 0.06 -8.26
C VAL A 156 20.16 -0.24 -8.46
N ALA A 157 20.97 0.76 -8.83
CA ALA A 157 22.42 0.60 -8.95
C ALA A 157 23.06 0.15 -7.62
N ALA A 158 22.68 0.77 -6.50
CA ALA A 158 23.13 0.34 -5.17
C ALA A 158 22.68 -1.10 -4.84
N MET A 159 21.42 -1.45 -5.15
CA MET A 159 20.95 -2.83 -4.95
C MET A 159 21.70 -3.85 -5.82
N HIS A 160 22.05 -3.49 -7.06
CA HIS A 160 22.88 -4.35 -7.92
C HIS A 160 24.26 -4.59 -7.34
N GLU A 161 24.88 -3.59 -6.69
CA GLU A 161 26.15 -3.82 -5.96
C GLU A 161 25.97 -4.85 -4.85
N GLY A 162 24.91 -4.72 -4.04
CA GLY A 162 24.61 -5.70 -3.00
C GLY A 162 24.37 -7.11 -3.55
N LEU A 163 23.70 -7.25 -4.70
CA LEU A 163 23.51 -8.53 -5.38
C LEU A 163 24.85 -9.12 -5.85
N ARG A 164 25.74 -8.32 -6.46
CA ARG A 164 27.09 -8.75 -6.86
C ARG A 164 27.92 -9.21 -5.67
N GLU A 165 27.88 -8.47 -4.55
CA GLU A 165 28.55 -8.84 -3.31
C GLU A 165 28.04 -10.16 -2.72
N ALA A 166 26.76 -10.48 -2.96
CA ALA A 166 26.15 -11.76 -2.60
C ALA A 166 26.42 -12.88 -3.62
N GLY A 167 27.09 -12.60 -4.75
CA GLY A 167 27.32 -13.56 -5.83
C GLY A 167 26.07 -13.90 -6.64
N LEU A 168 25.05 -13.03 -6.63
CA LEU A 168 23.77 -13.24 -7.30
C LEU A 168 23.59 -12.35 -8.52
N PRO A 169 22.81 -12.79 -9.52
CA PRO A 169 22.53 -12.01 -10.72
C PRO A 169 21.80 -10.71 -10.45
N GLU A 170 22.24 -9.60 -11.06
CA GLU A 170 21.56 -8.31 -11.05
C GLU A 170 20.15 -8.39 -11.68
N THR A 171 19.94 -9.35 -12.56
CA THR A 171 18.68 -9.58 -13.28
C THR A 171 17.50 -9.98 -12.38
N PHE A 172 17.72 -10.19 -11.09
CA PHE A 172 16.65 -10.37 -10.10
C PHE A 172 15.89 -9.07 -9.80
N VAL A 173 16.54 -7.90 -10.02
CA VAL A 173 15.94 -6.58 -9.89
C VAL A 173 16.21 -5.80 -11.17
N ASN A 174 15.16 -5.40 -11.88
CA ASN A 174 15.25 -4.75 -13.17
C ASN A 174 14.54 -3.39 -13.14
N LEU A 175 15.12 -2.37 -13.77
CA LEU A 175 14.51 -1.05 -13.94
C LEU A 175 14.31 -0.77 -15.43
N VAL A 176 13.07 -0.49 -15.82
CA VAL A 176 12.75 -0.07 -17.19
C VAL A 176 13.31 1.32 -17.42
N SER A 177 14.15 1.46 -18.46
CA SER A 177 14.85 2.71 -18.77
C SER A 177 13.97 3.74 -19.52
N ASP A 178 12.91 3.30 -20.19
CA ASP A 178 11.95 4.16 -20.86
C ASP A 178 10.87 4.66 -19.88
N PRO A 179 10.88 5.95 -19.47
CA PRO A 179 9.88 6.49 -18.54
C PRO A 179 8.59 6.95 -19.25
N THR A 180 8.44 6.68 -20.57
CA THR A 180 7.24 7.08 -21.32
C THR A 180 6.05 6.15 -21.05
N ARG A 181 4.84 6.59 -21.43
CA ARG A 181 3.63 5.76 -21.31
C ARG A 181 3.70 4.47 -22.12
N ARG A 182 4.55 4.45 -23.16
CA ARG A 182 4.74 3.26 -24.01
C ARG A 182 5.24 2.09 -23.19
N SER A 183 6.28 2.26 -22.38
CA SER A 183 6.81 1.18 -21.55
C SER A 183 5.80 0.65 -20.54
N ALA A 184 4.96 1.53 -19.98
CA ALA A 184 3.86 1.10 -19.10
C ALA A 184 2.85 0.21 -19.86
N GLN A 185 2.46 0.60 -21.10
CA GLN A 185 1.59 -0.20 -21.94
C GLN A 185 2.23 -1.55 -22.32
N GLU A 186 3.53 -1.55 -22.61
CA GLU A 186 4.29 -2.78 -22.90
C GLU A 186 4.25 -3.74 -21.70
N LEU A 187 4.40 -3.26 -20.45
CA LEU A 187 4.28 -4.08 -19.25
C LEU A 187 2.85 -4.60 -19.03
N MET A 188 1.83 -3.75 -19.24
CA MET A 188 0.41 -4.13 -19.09
C MET A 188 0.00 -5.25 -20.05
N THR A 189 0.65 -5.36 -21.20
CA THR A 189 0.29 -6.32 -22.25
C THR A 189 1.30 -7.43 -22.48
N ALA A 190 2.31 -7.55 -21.59
CA ALA A 190 3.40 -8.53 -21.72
C ALA A 190 2.98 -9.95 -21.27
N SER A 191 1.89 -10.48 -21.83
CA SER A 191 1.39 -11.82 -21.52
C SER A 191 2.45 -12.89 -21.75
N GLY A 192 2.62 -13.79 -20.78
CA GLY A 192 3.66 -14.83 -20.79
C GLY A 192 5.05 -14.36 -20.30
N LEU A 193 5.32 -13.05 -20.21
CA LEU A 193 6.57 -12.50 -19.67
C LEU A 193 6.38 -11.88 -18.28
N VAL A 194 5.25 -11.24 -18.02
CA VAL A 194 4.85 -10.71 -16.70
C VAL A 194 3.78 -11.63 -16.13
N ASP A 195 3.98 -12.10 -14.91
CA ASP A 195 3.05 -12.99 -14.20
C ASP A 195 2.08 -12.21 -13.30
N LEU A 196 2.51 -11.04 -12.81
CA LEU A 196 1.70 -10.12 -12.02
C LEU A 196 2.13 -8.67 -12.26
N LEU A 197 1.14 -7.78 -12.44
CA LEU A 197 1.31 -6.33 -12.50
C LEU A 197 0.70 -5.68 -11.25
N ILE A 198 1.43 -4.73 -10.63
CA ILE A 198 0.96 -3.96 -9.48
C ILE A 198 1.15 -2.47 -9.75
N PRO A 199 0.07 -1.70 -10.01
CA PRO A 199 0.15 -0.25 -10.10
C PRO A 199 0.24 0.41 -8.71
N ARG A 200 1.07 1.46 -8.59
CA ARG A 200 1.29 2.25 -7.37
C ARG A 200 1.27 3.74 -7.69
N GLY A 201 0.11 4.36 -7.75
CA GLY A 201 -0.02 5.77 -8.12
C GLY A 201 -1.42 6.31 -7.90
N GLY A 202 -1.75 7.40 -8.56
CA GLY A 202 -3.07 8.00 -8.52
C GLY A 202 -4.13 7.17 -9.23
N ALA A 203 -5.42 7.52 -8.99
CA ALA A 203 -6.58 6.82 -9.55
C ALA A 203 -6.51 6.64 -11.09
N GLY A 204 -5.92 7.60 -11.80
CA GLY A 204 -5.77 7.53 -13.26
C GLY A 204 -4.84 6.40 -13.71
N LEU A 205 -3.70 6.20 -13.04
CA LEU A 205 -2.80 5.09 -13.34
C LEU A 205 -3.44 3.74 -13.00
N ILE A 206 -4.05 3.65 -11.82
CA ILE A 206 -4.70 2.41 -11.35
C ILE A 206 -5.79 2.00 -12.35
N ARG A 207 -6.68 2.93 -12.73
CA ARG A 207 -7.73 2.70 -13.72
C ARG A 207 -7.16 2.25 -15.06
N ALA A 208 -6.13 2.94 -15.58
CA ALA A 208 -5.49 2.56 -16.83
C ALA A 208 -4.92 1.14 -16.79
N CYS A 209 -4.32 0.72 -15.67
CA CYS A 209 -3.83 -0.64 -15.50
C CYS A 209 -4.98 -1.66 -15.47
N VAL A 210 -6.02 -1.40 -14.68
CA VAL A 210 -7.18 -2.33 -14.54
C VAL A 210 -7.93 -2.49 -15.86
N GLU A 211 -8.14 -1.39 -16.60
CA GLU A 211 -8.89 -1.42 -17.87
C GLU A 211 -8.08 -1.94 -19.06
N SER A 212 -6.75 -1.76 -19.06
CA SER A 212 -5.90 -2.05 -20.22
C SER A 212 -4.97 -3.24 -20.08
N ALA A 213 -4.76 -3.76 -18.87
CA ALA A 213 -3.85 -4.88 -18.69
C ALA A 213 -4.46 -6.20 -19.23
N THR A 214 -3.66 -6.94 -20.01
CA THR A 214 -3.94 -8.32 -20.41
C THR A 214 -3.18 -9.33 -19.53
N VAL A 215 -2.29 -8.84 -18.66
CA VAL A 215 -1.64 -9.62 -17.61
C VAL A 215 -2.43 -9.52 -16.30
N PRO A 216 -2.35 -10.51 -15.41
CA PRO A 216 -2.96 -10.40 -14.08
C PRO A 216 -2.53 -9.12 -13.37
N CYS A 217 -3.48 -8.37 -12.81
CA CYS A 217 -3.23 -7.10 -12.15
C CYS A 217 -3.86 -7.12 -10.74
N ILE A 218 -3.10 -6.69 -9.72
CA ILE A 218 -3.65 -6.43 -8.39
C ILE A 218 -3.86 -4.92 -8.27
N GLU A 219 -5.12 -4.53 -8.13
CA GLU A 219 -5.51 -3.15 -7.93
C GLU A 219 -5.11 -2.68 -6.52
N THR A 220 -4.30 -1.61 -6.45
CA THR A 220 -4.09 -0.87 -5.21
C THR A 220 -5.11 0.26 -5.13
N GLY A 221 -5.88 0.32 -4.03
CA GLY A 221 -6.99 1.24 -3.92
C GLY A 221 -6.58 2.69 -3.63
N THR A 222 -7.43 3.64 -4.05
CA THR A 222 -7.55 4.95 -3.42
C THR A 222 -8.28 4.80 -2.08
N GLY A 223 -8.06 5.71 -1.14
CA GLY A 223 -8.62 5.59 0.21
C GLY A 223 -9.63 6.67 0.54
N ILE A 224 -10.93 6.40 0.42
CA ILE A 224 -11.96 7.23 1.04
C ILE A 224 -12.33 6.59 2.37
N CYS A 225 -11.40 6.72 3.34
CA CYS A 225 -11.56 6.09 4.65
C CYS A 225 -12.60 6.81 5.50
N HIS A 226 -13.51 6.05 6.10
CA HIS A 226 -14.56 6.56 6.97
C HIS A 226 -14.30 6.22 8.43
N MET A 227 -14.70 7.13 9.30
CA MET A 227 -14.74 6.88 10.74
C MET A 227 -16.13 7.21 11.31
N TYR A 228 -16.73 6.22 11.95
CA TYR A 228 -18.02 6.39 12.62
C TYR A 228 -17.84 6.57 14.13
N VAL A 229 -18.32 7.69 14.65
CA VAL A 229 -18.41 7.98 16.09
C VAL A 229 -19.80 7.61 16.57
N ASP A 230 -19.89 6.49 17.30
CA ASP A 230 -21.12 5.95 17.83
C ASP A 230 -21.66 6.75 19.03
N LYS A 231 -22.94 6.57 19.36
CA LYS A 231 -23.55 7.18 20.56
C LYS A 231 -22.86 6.76 21.87
N ASP A 232 -22.35 5.54 21.91
CA ASP A 232 -21.65 4.96 23.06
C ASP A 232 -20.11 5.14 22.95
N ALA A 233 -19.63 6.12 22.16
CA ALA A 233 -18.22 6.42 22.01
C ALA A 233 -17.66 7.21 23.21
N ASP A 234 -16.42 6.91 23.59
CA ASP A 234 -15.59 7.86 24.32
C ASP A 234 -15.18 8.99 23.37
N LEU A 235 -15.74 10.18 23.59
CA LEU A 235 -15.58 11.33 22.71
C LEU A 235 -14.14 11.87 22.68
N GLU A 236 -13.36 11.73 23.79
CA GLU A 236 -11.96 12.16 23.78
C GLU A 236 -11.10 11.18 22.96
N LYS A 237 -11.36 9.89 23.09
CA LYS A 237 -10.75 8.85 22.27
C LYS A 237 -11.05 9.10 20.79
N ALA A 238 -12.31 9.40 20.44
CA ALA A 238 -12.71 9.70 19.07
C ALA A 238 -11.97 10.93 18.50
N LEU A 239 -11.84 12.01 19.29
CA LEU A 239 -11.08 13.20 18.87
C LEU A 239 -9.62 12.90 18.59
N ASN A 240 -8.95 12.14 19.46
CA ASN A 240 -7.55 11.78 19.29
C ASN A 240 -7.33 10.91 18.06
N ILE A 241 -8.23 9.97 17.81
CA ILE A 241 -8.17 9.06 16.65
C ILE A 241 -8.38 9.84 15.35
N ILE A 242 -9.42 10.69 15.27
CA ILE A 242 -9.72 11.50 14.06
C ILE A 242 -8.60 12.52 13.80
N GLU A 243 -8.08 13.20 14.83
CA GLU A 243 -6.94 14.10 14.66
C GLU A 243 -5.75 13.37 14.06
N ASN A 244 -5.38 12.20 14.60
CA ASN A 244 -4.32 11.37 14.06
C ASN A 244 -4.63 10.91 12.63
N ALA A 245 -5.82 10.38 12.39
CA ALA A 245 -6.22 9.81 11.09
C ALA A 245 -6.22 10.87 9.98
N LYS A 246 -6.63 12.11 10.26
CA LYS A 246 -6.69 13.18 9.26
C LYS A 246 -5.41 14.00 9.16
N THR A 247 -4.68 14.24 10.25
CA THR A 247 -3.66 15.29 10.28
C THR A 247 -2.21 14.81 10.35
N SER A 248 -1.97 13.55 10.68
CA SER A 248 -0.60 13.01 10.75
C SER A 248 0.08 12.97 9.38
N ARG A 249 -0.66 12.61 8.32
CA ARG A 249 -0.23 12.63 6.92
C ARG A 249 -1.47 12.56 6.01
N PRO A 250 -2.08 13.70 5.66
CA PRO A 250 -3.36 13.71 4.93
C PRO A 250 -3.26 13.17 3.49
N SER A 251 -2.05 13.14 2.92
CA SER A 251 -1.79 12.79 1.52
C SER A 251 -1.63 11.29 1.25
N VAL A 252 -2.06 10.41 2.15
CA VAL A 252 -1.96 8.95 1.99
C VAL A 252 -3.33 8.28 2.02
N CYS A 253 -3.45 7.14 1.35
CA CYS A 253 -4.72 6.44 1.12
C CYS A 253 -5.42 5.92 2.40
N ASN A 254 -4.70 5.79 3.52
CA ASN A 254 -5.26 5.39 4.80
C ASN A 254 -5.60 6.59 5.72
N ALA A 255 -5.47 7.84 5.21
CA ALA A 255 -5.95 9.01 5.92
C ALA A 255 -7.49 9.04 5.92
N GLU A 256 -8.09 9.52 6.99
CA GLU A 256 -9.53 9.69 7.06
C GLU A 256 -10.01 10.80 6.11
N GLU A 257 -11.07 10.53 5.35
CA GLU A 257 -11.69 11.50 4.46
C GLU A 257 -13.13 11.86 4.88
N VAL A 258 -13.78 10.94 5.61
CA VAL A 258 -15.18 11.12 6.06
C VAL A 258 -15.35 10.75 7.53
N ALA A 259 -15.90 11.70 8.31
CA ALA A 259 -16.35 11.47 9.68
C ALA A 259 -17.89 11.35 9.72
N LEU A 260 -18.38 10.20 10.17
CA LEU A 260 -19.81 9.97 10.43
C LEU A 260 -20.05 10.08 11.94
N VAL A 261 -20.99 10.91 12.37
CA VAL A 261 -21.23 11.17 13.79
C VAL A 261 -22.68 10.84 14.14
N HIS A 262 -22.86 9.97 15.15
CA HIS A 262 -24.20 9.66 15.64
C HIS A 262 -24.91 10.93 16.15
N ARG A 263 -26.17 11.13 15.77
CA ARG A 263 -26.97 12.35 16.09
C ARG A 263 -27.01 12.69 17.59
N ASP A 264 -27.06 11.65 18.46
CA ASP A 264 -27.19 11.84 19.90
C ASP A 264 -25.95 12.44 20.56
N VAL A 265 -24.76 12.27 19.92
CA VAL A 265 -23.49 12.84 20.39
C VAL A 265 -23.00 14.01 19.54
N ALA A 266 -23.60 14.26 18.38
CA ALA A 266 -23.17 15.30 17.45
C ALA A 266 -23.11 16.70 18.10
N GLY A 267 -24.10 17.07 18.91
CA GLY A 267 -24.13 18.36 19.62
C GLY A 267 -22.99 18.57 20.60
N ALA A 268 -22.50 17.49 21.23
CA ALA A 268 -21.36 17.54 22.14
C ALA A 268 -20.02 17.37 21.42
N PHE A 269 -19.97 16.55 20.36
CA PHE A 269 -18.75 16.15 19.68
C PHE A 269 -18.26 17.17 18.65
N LEU A 270 -19.15 17.64 17.75
CA LEU A 270 -18.76 18.50 16.61
C LEU A 270 -18.11 19.83 17.04
N PRO A 271 -18.58 20.56 18.09
CA PRO A 271 -17.88 21.75 18.56
C PRO A 271 -16.44 21.45 19.01
N ARG A 272 -16.22 20.31 19.69
CA ARG A 272 -14.89 19.86 20.13
C ARG A 272 -14.01 19.46 18.94
N LEU A 273 -14.58 18.79 17.95
CA LEU A 273 -13.88 18.42 16.72
C LEU A 273 -13.38 19.67 15.99
N LYS A 274 -14.26 20.67 15.80
CA LYS A 274 -13.88 21.97 15.20
C LYS A 274 -12.79 22.67 16.02
N ALA A 275 -12.97 22.76 17.33
CA ALA A 275 -11.97 23.38 18.20
C ALA A 275 -10.59 22.71 18.05
N ARG A 276 -10.52 21.37 17.93
CA ARG A 276 -9.29 20.58 17.80
C ARG A 276 -8.68 20.71 16.41
N LEU A 277 -9.45 20.47 15.35
CA LEU A 277 -8.95 20.39 13.98
C LEU A 277 -8.81 21.74 13.28
N VAL A 278 -9.57 22.73 13.68
CA VAL A 278 -9.55 24.05 13.03
C VAL A 278 -8.89 25.07 13.94
N ASP A 279 -9.51 25.39 15.08
CA ASP A 279 -9.16 26.55 15.89
C ASP A 279 -7.78 26.38 16.57
N ALA A 280 -7.54 25.25 17.22
CA ALA A 280 -6.25 24.96 17.88
C ALA A 280 -5.10 24.84 16.88
N ARG A 281 -5.35 24.26 15.70
CA ARG A 281 -4.32 24.15 14.64
C ARG A 281 -3.96 25.53 14.10
N ALA A 282 -4.96 26.40 13.82
CA ALA A 282 -4.71 27.76 13.39
C ALA A 282 -3.94 28.56 14.44
N ALA A 283 -4.30 28.46 15.72
CA ALA A 283 -3.60 29.09 16.81
C ALA A 283 -2.14 28.63 16.97
N ALA A 284 -1.85 27.37 16.62
CA ALA A 284 -0.51 26.79 16.62
C ALA A 284 0.29 27.05 15.32
N GLY A 285 -0.23 27.86 14.38
CA GLY A 285 0.41 28.13 13.08
C GLY A 285 0.47 26.90 12.15
N LYS A 286 -0.35 25.87 12.41
CA LYS A 286 -0.49 24.70 11.55
C LYS A 286 -1.65 24.91 10.57
N ILE A 287 -1.65 24.19 9.44
CA ILE A 287 -2.75 24.23 8.47
C ILE A 287 -4.04 23.74 9.15
N PRO A 288 -5.10 24.56 9.24
CA PRO A 288 -6.40 24.11 9.75
C PRO A 288 -7.04 23.11 8.80
N VAL A 289 -7.86 22.20 9.35
CA VAL A 289 -8.65 21.28 8.52
C VAL A 289 -9.92 21.99 8.06
N GLU A 290 -10.16 22.04 6.75
CA GLU A 290 -11.43 22.45 6.18
C GLU A 290 -12.49 21.37 6.47
N LEU A 291 -13.54 21.74 7.21
CA LEU A 291 -14.66 20.85 7.49
C LEU A 291 -15.77 21.07 6.46
N ARG A 292 -16.08 20.05 5.66
CA ARG A 292 -17.19 20.02 4.71
C ARG A 292 -18.37 19.29 5.32
N LEU A 293 -19.41 20.06 5.66
CA LEU A 293 -20.48 19.65 6.57
C LEU A 293 -21.77 19.35 5.82
N ASP A 294 -22.43 18.24 6.14
CA ASP A 294 -23.84 18.06 5.75
C ASP A 294 -24.77 19.07 6.47
N ALA A 295 -26.02 19.15 6.06
CA ALA A 295 -26.97 20.13 6.61
C ALA A 295 -27.18 19.99 8.13
N ALA A 296 -27.13 18.76 8.67
CA ALA A 296 -27.32 18.52 10.10
C ALA A 296 -26.10 18.95 10.91
N ALA A 297 -24.86 18.68 10.40
CA ALA A 297 -23.65 19.18 11.03
C ALA A 297 -23.51 20.70 10.96
N GLN A 298 -23.95 21.35 9.85
CA GLN A 298 -23.98 22.81 9.72
C GLN A 298 -24.92 23.51 10.73
N ALA A 299 -25.97 22.84 11.13
CA ALA A 299 -26.86 23.36 12.18
C ALA A 299 -26.18 23.40 13.56
N ILE A 300 -25.05 22.70 13.74
CA ILE A 300 -24.33 22.59 15.02
C ILE A 300 -23.05 23.43 15.02
N ILE A 301 -22.27 23.39 13.94
CA ILE A 301 -21.00 24.12 13.83
C ILE A 301 -20.90 24.85 12.49
N PRO A 302 -20.17 25.99 12.41
CA PRO A 302 -19.84 26.61 11.13
C PRO A 302 -18.78 25.81 10.38
N GLY A 303 -18.90 25.74 9.04
CA GLY A 303 -17.98 25.13 8.13
C GLY A 303 -18.44 25.28 6.68
N THR A 304 -17.70 24.74 5.74
CA THR A 304 -18.06 24.73 4.32
C THR A 304 -19.22 23.74 4.08
N PRO A 305 -20.29 24.11 3.37
CA PRO A 305 -21.32 23.14 2.97
C PRO A 305 -20.71 22.00 2.16
N ALA A 306 -21.03 20.76 2.51
CA ALA A 306 -20.62 19.61 1.73
C ALA A 306 -21.24 19.64 0.33
N GLY A 307 -20.41 19.48 -0.69
CA GLY A 307 -20.85 19.32 -2.07
C GLY A 307 -21.35 17.91 -2.36
N GLU A 308 -21.96 17.72 -3.52
CA GLU A 308 -22.61 16.47 -3.93
C GLU A 308 -21.65 15.27 -3.96
N ARG A 309 -20.35 15.50 -4.24
CA ARG A 309 -19.34 14.45 -4.35
C ARG A 309 -18.32 14.45 -3.21
N ASP A 310 -18.50 15.23 -2.17
CA ASP A 310 -17.49 15.32 -1.10
C ASP A 310 -17.36 14.01 -0.29
N PHE A 311 -18.41 13.20 -0.25
CA PHE A 311 -18.38 11.88 0.37
C PHE A 311 -17.79 10.79 -0.54
N ASP A 312 -17.56 11.10 -1.82
CA ASP A 312 -16.98 10.22 -2.85
C ASP A 312 -15.59 10.72 -3.29
N THR A 313 -14.94 11.56 -2.47
CA THR A 313 -13.68 12.22 -2.83
C THR A 313 -12.55 11.85 -1.87
N GLU A 314 -11.46 11.33 -2.41
CA GLU A 314 -10.18 11.25 -1.74
C GLU A 314 -9.50 12.62 -1.84
N PHE A 315 -9.59 13.45 -0.80
CA PHE A 315 -9.09 14.83 -0.83
C PHE A 315 -7.55 14.89 -0.85
N LEU A 316 -6.88 13.96 -0.16
CA LEU A 316 -5.42 13.92 0.00
C LEU A 316 -4.85 15.23 0.59
N ASP A 317 -5.66 15.98 1.33
CA ASP A 317 -5.35 17.28 1.93
C ASP A 317 -6.02 17.43 3.30
N TYR A 318 -5.80 18.56 3.95
CA TYR A 318 -6.44 18.94 5.22
C TYR A 318 -7.91 19.31 5.00
N ILE A 319 -8.68 18.40 4.41
CA ILE A 319 -10.13 18.51 4.17
C ILE A 319 -10.80 17.26 4.74
N LEU A 320 -11.88 17.41 5.49
CA LEU A 320 -12.65 16.34 6.10
C LEU A 320 -14.15 16.57 5.86
N ALA A 321 -14.80 15.62 5.18
CA ALA A 321 -16.25 15.61 5.06
C ALA A 321 -16.86 15.07 6.38
N VAL A 322 -17.93 15.73 6.86
CA VAL A 322 -18.60 15.39 8.13
C VAL A 322 -20.09 15.23 7.88
N LYS A 323 -20.65 14.11 8.31
CA LYS A 323 -22.08 13.83 8.22
C LYS A 323 -22.63 13.34 9.55
N VAL A 324 -23.80 13.84 9.92
CA VAL A 324 -24.56 13.33 11.05
C VAL A 324 -25.48 12.20 10.59
N VAL A 325 -25.40 11.06 11.27
CA VAL A 325 -26.19 9.85 10.98
C VAL A 325 -27.11 9.49 12.15
N SER A 326 -28.23 8.83 11.85
CA SER A 326 -29.22 8.44 12.86
C SER A 326 -28.75 7.34 13.79
N ASP A 327 -27.97 6.40 13.26
CA ASP A 327 -27.55 5.16 13.94
C ASP A 327 -26.40 4.47 13.19
N ALA A 328 -25.89 3.36 13.77
CA ALA A 328 -24.84 2.56 13.17
C ALA A 328 -25.24 1.94 11.82
N ASP A 329 -26.49 1.61 11.61
CA ASP A 329 -26.97 1.02 10.35
C ASP A 329 -26.94 2.05 9.20
N GLU A 330 -27.25 3.30 9.48
CA GLU A 330 -27.08 4.38 8.49
C GLU A 330 -25.58 4.59 8.17
N ALA A 331 -24.72 4.59 9.20
CA ALA A 331 -23.28 4.69 9.00
C ALA A 331 -22.75 3.55 8.11
N ILE A 332 -23.14 2.29 8.38
CA ILE A 332 -22.76 1.12 7.59
C ILE A 332 -23.25 1.25 6.14
N ARG A 333 -24.49 1.69 5.91
CA ARG A 333 -25.02 1.92 4.55
C ARG A 333 -24.28 3.04 3.84
N HIS A 334 -23.92 4.11 4.55
CA HIS A 334 -23.12 5.19 3.98
C HIS A 334 -21.73 4.71 3.56
N ILE A 335 -21.02 3.96 4.43
CA ILE A 335 -19.74 3.37 4.13
C ILE A 335 -19.84 2.45 2.90
N ALA A 336 -20.86 1.59 2.84
CA ALA A 336 -21.06 0.70 1.72
C ALA A 336 -21.28 1.43 0.37
N ALA A 337 -21.84 2.65 0.41
CA ALA A 337 -22.12 3.45 -0.78
C ALA A 337 -20.96 4.34 -1.23
N HIS A 338 -20.14 4.84 -0.30
CA HIS A 338 -19.19 5.94 -0.52
C HIS A 338 -17.73 5.56 -0.24
N SER A 339 -17.46 4.53 0.60
CA SER A 339 -16.09 4.08 0.85
C SER A 339 -15.51 3.34 -0.36
N THR A 340 -14.21 3.49 -0.56
CA THR A 340 -13.45 2.67 -1.49
C THR A 340 -13.12 1.28 -0.92
N HIS A 341 -13.65 0.94 0.24
CA HIS A 341 -13.38 -0.30 0.96
C HIS A 341 -11.90 -0.51 1.33
N HIS A 342 -11.19 0.59 1.55
CA HIS A 342 -9.78 0.55 1.96
C HIS A 342 -9.66 0.30 3.47
N SER A 343 -10.04 1.28 4.27
CA SER A 343 -9.93 1.21 5.74
C SER A 343 -11.05 2.04 6.37
N ASP A 344 -11.91 1.39 7.13
CA ASP A 344 -13.01 2.05 7.80
C ASP A 344 -13.03 1.71 9.29
N ALA A 345 -13.47 2.66 10.11
CA ALA A 345 -13.36 2.56 11.56
C ALA A 345 -14.67 2.90 12.27
N ILE A 346 -14.84 2.33 13.46
CA ILE A 346 -15.85 2.73 14.45
C ILE A 346 -15.16 3.10 15.77
N VAL A 347 -15.63 4.15 16.42
CA VAL A 347 -15.31 4.44 17.82
C VAL A 347 -16.55 4.20 18.66
N THR A 348 -16.49 3.20 19.55
CA THR A 348 -17.60 2.81 20.43
C THR A 348 -17.08 2.02 21.63
N GLU A 349 -17.73 2.16 22.78
CA GLU A 349 -17.53 1.28 23.95
C GLU A 349 -18.57 0.14 23.99
N ASN A 350 -19.51 0.11 23.03
CA ASN A 350 -20.54 -0.94 22.92
C ASN A 350 -20.03 -2.11 22.08
N ALA A 351 -19.72 -3.23 22.73
CA ALA A 351 -19.19 -4.42 22.07
C ALA A 351 -20.13 -5.01 21.01
N GLN A 352 -21.46 -4.92 21.21
CA GLN A 352 -22.42 -5.45 20.23
C GLN A 352 -22.45 -4.59 18.96
N THR A 353 -22.39 -3.27 19.12
CA THR A 353 -22.31 -2.33 17.99
C THR A 353 -20.99 -2.53 17.24
N ALA A 354 -19.88 -2.71 17.95
CA ALA A 354 -18.57 -2.98 17.36
C ALA A 354 -18.57 -4.30 16.55
N GLU A 355 -19.13 -5.39 17.12
CA GLU A 355 -19.26 -6.67 16.42
C GLU A 355 -20.13 -6.55 15.16
N ARG A 356 -21.29 -5.86 15.28
CA ARG A 356 -22.17 -5.63 14.13
C ARG A 356 -21.47 -4.85 13.02
N PHE A 357 -20.76 -3.77 13.38
CA PHE A 357 -19.99 -2.96 12.44
C PHE A 357 -18.93 -3.77 11.72
N THR A 358 -18.09 -4.51 12.46
CA THR A 358 -16.99 -5.29 11.87
C THR A 358 -17.47 -6.45 10.99
N ARG A 359 -18.68 -6.98 11.21
CA ARG A 359 -19.29 -8.03 10.38
C ARG A 359 -19.94 -7.51 9.10
N LEU A 360 -20.43 -6.27 9.11
CA LEU A 360 -21.22 -5.73 7.99
C LEU A 360 -20.42 -4.76 7.10
N VAL A 361 -19.39 -4.10 7.63
CA VAL A 361 -18.50 -3.26 6.83
C VAL A 361 -17.52 -4.14 6.08
N ASP A 362 -17.62 -4.11 4.74
CA ASP A 362 -16.81 -4.97 3.85
C ASP A 362 -15.60 -4.19 3.29
N SER A 363 -14.72 -3.71 4.21
CA SER A 363 -13.48 -3.04 3.87
C SER A 363 -12.26 -3.94 4.09
N ALA A 364 -11.15 -3.64 3.41
CA ALA A 364 -9.93 -4.43 3.51
C ALA A 364 -9.34 -4.43 4.94
N ALA A 365 -9.50 -3.31 5.66
CA ALA A 365 -9.20 -3.21 7.08
C ALA A 365 -10.38 -2.53 7.81
N VAL A 366 -10.86 -3.14 8.89
CA VAL A 366 -11.95 -2.61 9.72
C VAL A 366 -11.45 -2.44 11.13
N TYR A 367 -11.57 -1.24 11.67
CA TYR A 367 -11.01 -0.86 12.97
C TYR A 367 -12.08 -0.61 14.02
N VAL A 368 -11.80 -1.01 15.24
CA VAL A 368 -12.55 -0.63 16.44
C VAL A 368 -11.61 0.14 17.35
N ASN A 369 -11.95 1.38 17.68
CA ASN A 369 -11.22 2.26 18.57
C ASN A 369 -9.73 2.46 18.19
N ALA A 370 -9.43 2.47 16.89
CA ALA A 370 -8.08 2.70 16.39
C ALA A 370 -8.12 3.54 15.09
N SER A 371 -7.02 4.24 14.82
CA SER A 371 -6.84 5.06 13.62
C SER A 371 -6.67 4.21 12.37
N THR A 372 -7.28 4.63 11.26
CA THR A 372 -7.07 4.01 9.93
C THR A 372 -5.62 4.11 9.45
N ARG A 373 -4.82 5.00 10.05
CA ARG A 373 -3.38 5.16 9.78
C ARG A 373 -2.55 3.90 10.04
N PHE A 374 -3.06 2.97 10.83
CA PHE A 374 -2.42 1.68 11.07
C PHE A 374 -2.52 0.71 9.88
N THR A 375 -3.26 1.02 8.81
CA THR A 375 -3.24 0.21 7.59
C THR A 375 -1.94 0.48 6.81
N ASP A 376 -0.86 -0.12 7.27
CA ASP A 376 0.51 0.10 6.81
C ASP A 376 1.31 -1.19 6.97
N GLY A 377 2.21 -1.50 6.03
CA GLY A 377 2.98 -2.73 6.04
C GLY A 377 3.91 -2.86 7.26
N GLY A 378 4.49 -1.75 7.74
CA GLY A 378 5.32 -1.74 8.96
C GLY A 378 4.49 -2.03 10.20
N GLU A 379 3.35 -1.35 10.36
CA GLU A 379 2.43 -1.51 11.49
C GLU A 379 1.79 -2.91 11.54
N PHE A 380 1.57 -3.54 10.36
CA PHE A 380 1.07 -4.91 10.25
C PHE A 380 2.17 -5.98 10.39
N GLY A 381 3.42 -5.56 10.64
CA GLY A 381 4.54 -6.49 10.82
C GLY A 381 5.06 -7.13 9.54
N LEU A 382 4.81 -6.51 8.38
CA LEU A 382 5.23 -6.99 7.06
C LEU A 382 6.61 -6.44 6.64
N GLY A 383 7.23 -5.58 7.46
CA GLY A 383 8.50 -4.89 7.18
C GLY A 383 8.34 -3.79 6.14
N CYS A 384 8.04 -4.16 4.92
CA CYS A 384 7.66 -3.27 3.81
C CYS A 384 6.27 -3.64 3.30
N GLU A 385 5.71 -2.82 2.40
CA GLU A 385 4.47 -3.19 1.71
C GLU A 385 4.57 -2.99 0.19
N MET A 386 4.01 -3.92 -0.55
CA MET A 386 3.86 -3.78 -1.99
C MET A 386 2.75 -2.79 -2.36
N GLY A 387 1.85 -2.52 -1.45
CA GLY A 387 0.68 -1.66 -1.54
C GLY A 387 -0.48 -2.22 -0.75
N ILE A 388 -1.58 -1.47 -0.76
CA ILE A 388 -2.82 -1.86 -0.09
C ILE A 388 -3.87 -2.11 -1.17
N SER A 389 -4.35 -3.35 -1.26
CA SER A 389 -5.36 -3.74 -2.23
C SER A 389 -6.76 -3.69 -1.62
N THR A 390 -7.71 -3.18 -2.39
CA THR A 390 -9.14 -3.18 -2.02
C THR A 390 -9.93 -4.26 -2.75
N GLN A 391 -9.33 -4.94 -3.73
CA GLN A 391 -9.99 -6.04 -4.45
C GLN A 391 -10.19 -7.26 -3.56
N LYS A 392 -11.17 -8.12 -3.91
CA LYS A 392 -11.49 -9.33 -3.13
C LYS A 392 -10.72 -10.55 -3.58
N LEU A 393 -10.28 -10.58 -4.82
CA LEU A 393 -9.60 -11.75 -5.40
C LEU A 393 -8.09 -11.67 -5.15
N HIS A 394 -7.53 -12.74 -4.62
CA HIS A 394 -6.14 -13.00 -4.29
C HIS A 394 -5.65 -12.16 -3.09
N ALA A 395 -5.24 -10.90 -3.27
CA ALA A 395 -4.71 -10.06 -2.21
C ALA A 395 -5.71 -8.97 -1.79
N ARG A 396 -5.90 -8.76 -0.49
CA ARG A 396 -6.75 -7.72 0.07
C ARG A 396 -6.11 -7.13 1.35
N GLY A 397 -6.06 -5.81 1.45
CA GLY A 397 -5.34 -5.11 2.51
C GLY A 397 -3.86 -4.89 2.18
N PRO A 398 -3.01 -4.60 3.19
CA PRO A 398 -1.57 -4.47 3.00
C PRO A 398 -0.97 -5.75 2.43
N MET A 399 -0.19 -5.62 1.34
CA MET A 399 0.43 -6.74 0.65
C MET A 399 1.90 -6.90 1.07
N GLY A 400 2.20 -8.02 1.69
CA GLY A 400 3.55 -8.45 2.05
C GLY A 400 4.03 -9.64 1.22
N LEU A 401 4.82 -10.50 1.84
CA LEU A 401 5.46 -11.64 1.17
C LEU A 401 4.45 -12.70 0.70
N ARG A 402 3.41 -12.98 1.50
CA ARG A 402 2.46 -14.06 1.20
C ARG A 402 1.58 -13.73 0.00
N GLU A 403 1.20 -12.47 -0.17
CA GLU A 403 0.39 -11.98 -1.29
C GLU A 403 1.17 -12.02 -2.62
N LEU A 404 2.49 -12.14 -2.57
CA LEU A 404 3.37 -12.32 -3.73
C LEU A 404 3.67 -13.79 -4.04
N THR A 405 2.92 -14.72 -3.46
CA THR A 405 3.01 -16.16 -3.74
C THR A 405 1.70 -16.71 -4.27
N THR A 406 1.80 -17.82 -4.96
CA THR A 406 0.69 -18.69 -5.30
C THR A 406 0.96 -20.08 -4.73
N TYR A 407 0.25 -21.11 -5.16
CA TYR A 407 0.48 -22.46 -4.70
C TYR A 407 0.46 -23.46 -5.86
N LYS A 408 1.12 -24.60 -5.64
CA LYS A 408 0.97 -25.81 -6.46
C LYS A 408 0.64 -27.00 -5.57
N TYR A 409 0.06 -28.02 -6.17
CA TYR A 409 -0.14 -29.32 -5.50
C TYR A 409 1.03 -30.24 -5.80
N ILE A 410 1.69 -30.75 -4.76
CA ILE A 410 2.69 -31.81 -4.83
C ILE A 410 1.99 -33.10 -4.39
N VAL A 411 1.86 -34.03 -5.30
CA VAL A 411 1.18 -35.33 -5.05
C VAL A 411 2.24 -36.42 -5.04
N THR A 412 2.39 -37.07 -3.89
CA THR A 412 3.34 -38.19 -3.72
C THR A 412 2.55 -39.49 -3.56
N GLY A 413 2.94 -40.48 -4.32
CA GLY A 413 2.35 -41.83 -4.31
C GLY A 413 3.42 -42.91 -4.40
N ASP A 414 2.98 -44.15 -4.45
CA ASP A 414 3.76 -45.37 -4.61
C ASP A 414 3.06 -46.27 -5.65
N GLY A 415 2.91 -45.77 -6.89
CA GLY A 415 2.32 -46.51 -8.01
C GLY A 415 0.80 -46.57 -8.08
N GLN A 416 0.09 -45.72 -7.32
CA GLN A 416 -1.41 -45.71 -7.35
C GLN A 416 -1.90 -45.30 -8.74
N THR A 417 -2.89 -46.01 -9.23
CA THR A 417 -3.66 -45.76 -10.46
C THR A 417 -5.15 -45.47 -10.12
N ARG A 418 -5.85 -44.80 -11.04
CA ARG A 418 -7.28 -44.50 -10.94
C ARG A 418 -8.07 -45.40 -11.89
#